data_156b3cd6309f69d4d24517f03a396a41
#
_entry.id   156b3cd6309f69d4d24517f03a396a41
#
_cell.length_a   1.000
_cell.length_b   1.000
_cell.length_c   1.000
_cell.angle_alpha   90.00
_cell.angle_beta   90.00
_cell.angle_gamma   90.00
#
_symmetry.space_group_name_H-M   'P 1'
#
loop_
_entity.id
_entity.type
_entity.pdbx_description
1 polymer ?
#
loop_
_entity_poly.entity_id
_entity_poly.type
_entity_poly.pdbx_seq_one_letter_code
_entity_poly.pdbx_strand_id
1 'polypeptide(L)'
;MRTCLLAYFVALLSAASIAQQPSTQSRQAGVDQRGDHVMGFSHDSTTHHFRLLKDGGEIVVTANDPKDTASVEQIRMHLSHIVSMFSNGNFNAPMMIHDTNPPGVATMTRLKSEIRYTLSEIPQGAKIRIETSSSETTDAVHAFLLFQIVDHKTGDSPAIES
;
A
#
# COMPACT_ATOMS: atom_id res chain seq x y z
N MET A 1 40.07 -60.59 32.34
CA MET A 1 39.97 -59.89 31.05
C MET A 1 38.62 -59.02 31.09
N ARG A 2 38.76 -57.70 31.26
CA ARG A 2 37.63 -56.79 31.35
C ARG A 2 37.62 -55.92 30.05
N THR A 3 36.64 -56.15 29.17
CA THR A 3 36.51 -55.47 27.92
C THR A 3 35.66 -54.16 28.16
N CYS A 4 36.30 -53.00 28.02
CA CYS A 4 35.61 -51.70 28.03
C CYS A 4 35.00 -51.42 26.65
N LEU A 5 33.69 -51.33 26.58
CA LEU A 5 32.98 -50.77 25.39
C LEU A 5 32.89 -49.24 25.52
N LEU A 6 33.59 -48.54 24.63
CA LEU A 6 33.41 -47.10 24.43
C LEU A 6 32.19 -46.87 23.52
N ALA A 7 31.14 -46.25 24.07
CA ALA A 7 30.00 -45.78 23.27
C ALA A 7 30.32 -44.40 22.73
N TYR A 8 30.41 -44.23 21.40
CA TYR A 8 30.50 -42.93 20.72
C TYR A 8 29.10 -42.34 20.59
N PHE A 9 28.88 -41.25 21.29
CA PHE A 9 27.66 -40.42 21.13
C PHE A 9 27.94 -39.42 19.99
N VAL A 10 27.34 -39.66 18.84
CA VAL A 10 27.34 -38.67 17.73
C VAL A 10 26.19 -37.72 17.96
N ALA A 11 26.50 -36.50 18.40
CA ALA A 11 25.51 -35.40 18.50
C ALA A 11 25.28 -34.82 17.11
N LEU A 12 24.12 -35.08 16.52
CA LEU A 12 23.62 -34.41 15.31
C LEU A 12 23.16 -33.00 15.68
N LEU A 13 23.99 -31.99 15.40
CA LEU A 13 23.55 -30.58 15.42
C LEU A 13 22.66 -30.32 14.20
N SER A 14 21.37 -30.27 14.40
CA SER A 14 20.41 -29.74 13.40
C SER A 14 20.55 -28.23 13.33
N ALA A 15 21.20 -27.71 12.30
CA ALA A 15 21.23 -26.30 12.01
C ALA A 15 19.83 -25.87 11.49
N ALA A 16 19.03 -25.26 12.37
CA ALA A 16 17.81 -24.61 11.97
C ALA A 16 18.16 -23.35 11.14
N SER A 17 17.91 -23.39 9.83
CA SER A 17 18.02 -22.23 8.96
C SER A 17 16.92 -21.21 9.35
N ILE A 18 17.31 -20.18 10.08
CA ILE A 18 16.43 -19.03 10.35
C ILE A 18 16.36 -18.25 9.03
N ALA A 19 15.24 -18.36 8.32
CA ALA A 19 14.97 -17.51 7.18
C ALA A 19 14.89 -16.05 7.68
N GLN A 20 15.89 -15.24 7.30
CA GLN A 20 15.91 -13.80 7.63
C GLN A 20 14.77 -13.12 6.90
N GLN A 21 13.84 -12.51 7.65
CA GLN A 21 12.86 -11.62 7.06
C GLN A 21 13.58 -10.39 6.48
N PRO A 22 13.15 -9.89 5.31
CA PRO A 22 13.75 -8.70 4.72
C PRO A 22 13.70 -7.53 5.69
N SER A 23 14.78 -6.74 5.76
CA SER A 23 14.83 -5.55 6.60
C SER A 23 13.77 -4.54 6.16
N THR A 24 13.30 -3.68 7.06
CA THR A 24 12.34 -2.61 6.75
C THR A 24 12.81 -1.73 5.58
N GLN A 25 14.12 -1.53 5.45
CA GLN A 25 14.72 -0.76 4.37
C GLN A 25 14.66 -1.48 3.02
N SER A 26 14.89 -2.80 2.97
CA SER A 26 14.78 -3.58 1.74
C SER A 26 13.33 -3.71 1.28
N ARG A 27 12.38 -3.78 2.20
CA ARG A 27 10.95 -3.77 1.89
C ARG A 27 10.54 -2.43 1.25
N GLN A 28 10.94 -1.30 1.82
CA GLN A 28 10.65 0.03 1.29
C GLN A 28 11.19 0.21 -0.12
N ALA A 29 12.47 -0.09 -0.36
CA ALA A 29 13.06 -0.02 -1.69
C ALA A 29 12.31 -0.88 -2.72
N GLY A 30 11.77 -2.02 -2.31
CA GLY A 30 10.91 -2.85 -3.15
C GLY A 30 9.57 -2.20 -3.47
N VAL A 31 8.93 -1.54 -2.51
CA VAL A 31 7.67 -0.78 -2.72
C VAL A 31 7.92 0.38 -3.69
N ASP A 32 8.97 1.16 -3.48
CA ASP A 32 9.33 2.31 -4.30
C ASP A 32 9.58 1.89 -5.77
N GLN A 33 10.41 0.86 -5.99
CA GLN A 33 10.72 0.35 -7.33
C GLN A 33 9.49 -0.20 -8.07
N ARG A 34 8.65 -0.99 -7.39
CA ARG A 34 7.42 -1.51 -7.99
C ARG A 34 6.40 -0.40 -8.21
N GLY A 35 6.35 0.57 -7.28
CA GLY A 35 5.53 1.76 -7.37
C GLY A 35 5.82 2.55 -8.62
N ASP A 36 7.07 2.93 -8.86
CA ASP A 36 7.49 3.67 -10.04
C ASP A 36 7.09 2.96 -11.35
N HIS A 37 7.25 1.63 -11.38
CA HIS A 37 6.87 0.84 -12.53
C HIS A 37 5.36 0.78 -12.77
N VAL A 38 4.56 0.60 -11.70
CA VAL A 38 3.10 0.44 -11.79
C VAL A 38 2.41 1.80 -11.99
N MET A 39 2.90 2.85 -11.34
CA MET A 39 2.33 4.20 -11.41
C MET A 39 2.74 4.95 -12.69
N GLY A 40 3.93 4.67 -13.22
CA GLY A 40 4.47 5.33 -14.41
C GLY A 40 5.13 6.70 -14.14
N PHE A 41 5.36 7.03 -12.87
CA PHE A 41 6.08 8.23 -12.42
C PHE A 41 6.95 7.91 -11.19
N SER A 42 7.96 8.75 -10.93
CA SER A 42 8.91 8.53 -9.84
C SER A 42 8.37 8.95 -8.49
N HIS A 43 8.53 8.09 -7.48
CA HIS A 43 8.25 8.40 -6.08
C HIS A 43 9.14 9.55 -5.54
N ASP A 44 10.37 9.74 -6.08
CA ASP A 44 11.25 10.84 -5.70
C ASP A 44 10.72 12.21 -6.15
N SER A 45 9.94 12.24 -7.24
CA SER A 45 9.40 13.46 -7.84
C SER A 45 7.96 13.77 -7.38
N THR A 46 7.36 12.90 -6.59
CA THR A 46 5.96 12.99 -6.20
C THR A 46 5.76 12.72 -4.72
N THR A 47 4.67 13.22 -4.16
CA THR A 47 4.28 12.97 -2.78
C THR A 47 2.86 12.42 -2.72
N HIS A 48 2.66 11.35 -1.93
CA HIS A 48 1.37 10.76 -1.64
C HIS A 48 0.93 11.16 -0.23
N HIS A 49 -0.36 11.47 -0.09
CA HIS A 49 -1.02 11.67 1.19
C HIS A 49 -2.30 10.84 1.25
N PHE A 50 -2.55 10.26 2.42
CA PHE A 50 -3.73 9.47 2.72
C PHE A 50 -4.42 10.02 3.96
N ARG A 51 -5.72 10.28 3.86
CA ARG A 51 -6.52 10.84 4.95
C ARG A 51 -7.70 9.96 5.25
N LEU A 52 -7.94 9.72 6.53
CA LEU A 52 -9.13 9.03 7.01
C LEU A 52 -10.20 10.07 7.32
N LEU A 53 -11.38 9.93 6.70
CA LEU A 53 -12.53 10.81 6.92
C LEU A 53 -13.68 10.01 7.52
N LYS A 54 -14.62 10.68 8.19
CA LYS A 54 -15.74 10.03 8.90
C LYS A 54 -16.57 9.09 8.01
N ASP A 55 -16.64 9.39 6.73
CA ASP A 55 -17.44 8.67 5.73
C ASP A 55 -16.59 8.01 4.64
N GLY A 56 -15.33 7.71 4.94
CA GLY A 56 -14.39 7.07 4.01
C GLY A 56 -12.99 7.66 4.07
N GLY A 57 -12.50 8.28 2.99
CA GLY A 57 -11.16 8.86 3.01
C GLY A 57 -10.77 9.60 1.74
N GLU A 58 -9.50 9.95 1.65
CA GLU A 58 -8.93 10.69 0.52
C GLU A 58 -7.53 10.20 0.20
N ILE A 59 -7.21 10.09 -1.09
CA ILE A 59 -5.87 9.87 -1.62
C ILE A 59 -5.49 11.12 -2.40
N VAL A 60 -4.37 11.73 -2.07
CA VAL A 60 -3.85 12.92 -2.76
C VAL A 60 -2.47 12.62 -3.28
N VAL A 61 -2.20 12.92 -4.55
CA VAL A 61 -0.87 12.78 -5.15
C VAL A 61 -0.50 14.09 -5.82
N THR A 62 0.70 14.59 -5.51
CA THR A 62 1.21 15.84 -6.07
C THR A 62 2.64 15.68 -6.59
N ALA A 63 2.98 16.39 -7.65
CA ALA A 63 4.37 16.61 -8.05
C ALA A 63 5.06 17.52 -7.02
N ASN A 64 6.31 17.23 -6.68
CA ASN A 64 7.11 18.00 -5.72
C ASN A 64 7.52 19.38 -6.29
N ASP A 65 7.80 19.44 -7.59
CA ASP A 65 8.03 20.70 -8.30
C ASP A 65 6.73 21.15 -9.02
N PRO A 66 6.16 22.31 -8.70
CA PRO A 66 4.97 22.83 -9.39
C PRO A 66 5.18 23.09 -10.88
N LYS A 67 6.40 23.09 -11.36
CA LYS A 67 6.74 23.24 -12.78
C LYS A 67 6.89 21.91 -13.54
N ASP A 68 6.88 20.80 -12.82
CA ASP A 68 6.93 19.46 -13.42
C ASP A 68 5.57 19.05 -13.98
N THR A 69 5.21 19.64 -15.11
CA THR A 69 3.94 19.36 -15.78
C THR A 69 3.85 17.91 -16.25
N ALA A 70 4.96 17.25 -16.55
CA ALA A 70 4.99 15.86 -16.97
C ALA A 70 4.52 14.93 -15.83
N SER A 71 5.08 15.09 -14.62
CA SER A 71 4.62 14.34 -13.44
C SER A 71 3.15 14.66 -13.11
N VAL A 72 2.71 15.91 -13.24
CA VAL A 72 1.31 16.28 -13.01
C VAL A 72 0.36 15.53 -13.96
N GLU A 73 0.68 15.45 -15.24
CA GLU A 73 -0.12 14.72 -16.23
C GLU A 73 -0.14 13.21 -15.95
N GLN A 74 1.00 12.62 -15.61
CA GLN A 74 1.12 11.20 -15.26
C GLN A 74 0.31 10.86 -14.00
N ILE A 75 0.35 11.70 -12.96
CA ILE A 75 -0.46 11.57 -11.74
C ILE A 75 -1.95 11.55 -12.09
N ARG A 76 -2.42 12.51 -12.89
CA ARG A 76 -3.84 12.62 -13.27
C ARG A 76 -4.31 11.39 -14.04
N MET A 77 -3.52 10.93 -14.99
CA MET A 77 -3.80 9.72 -15.76
C MET A 77 -3.82 8.48 -14.85
N HIS A 78 -2.83 8.33 -13.98
CA HIS A 78 -2.77 7.20 -13.05
C HIS A 78 -3.97 7.17 -12.11
N LEU A 79 -4.29 8.29 -11.44
CA LEU A 79 -5.42 8.34 -10.51
C LEU A 79 -6.77 8.13 -11.21
N SER A 80 -6.91 8.53 -12.48
CA SER A 80 -8.09 8.20 -13.29
C SER A 80 -8.22 6.69 -13.49
N HIS A 81 -7.12 6.00 -13.79
CA HIS A 81 -7.09 4.54 -13.90
C HIS A 81 -7.42 3.87 -12.54
N ILE A 82 -6.87 4.38 -11.44
CA ILE A 82 -7.16 3.87 -10.09
C ILE A 82 -8.65 3.98 -9.77
N VAL A 83 -9.29 5.11 -10.05
CA VAL A 83 -10.76 5.27 -9.86
C VAL A 83 -11.52 4.23 -10.65
N SER A 84 -11.17 4.02 -11.92
CA SER A 84 -11.81 2.99 -12.76
C SER A 84 -11.62 1.59 -12.20
N MET A 85 -10.39 1.24 -11.79
CA MET A 85 -10.07 -0.08 -11.24
C MET A 85 -10.81 -0.32 -9.92
N PHE A 86 -10.72 0.59 -8.96
CA PHE A 86 -11.32 0.46 -7.63
C PHE A 86 -12.85 0.41 -7.70
N SER A 87 -13.48 1.23 -8.55
CA SER A 87 -14.93 1.18 -8.77
C SER A 87 -15.41 -0.18 -9.31
N ASN A 88 -14.55 -0.91 -10.01
CA ASN A 88 -14.80 -2.27 -10.46
C ASN A 88 -14.39 -3.35 -9.44
N GLY A 89 -13.86 -2.96 -8.28
CA GLY A 89 -13.36 -3.88 -7.24
C GLY A 89 -12.01 -4.50 -7.59
N ASN A 90 -11.27 -3.90 -8.52
CA ASN A 90 -9.93 -4.35 -8.92
C ASN A 90 -8.86 -3.57 -8.16
N PHE A 91 -8.16 -4.27 -7.26
CA PHE A 91 -7.07 -3.74 -6.44
C PHE A 91 -5.70 -4.34 -6.81
N ASN A 92 -5.52 -4.80 -8.05
CA ASN A 92 -4.27 -5.41 -8.48
C ASN A 92 -3.08 -4.44 -8.39
N ALA A 93 -3.27 -3.14 -8.68
CA ALA A 93 -2.20 -2.17 -8.60
C ALA A 93 -1.58 -2.08 -7.17
N PRO A 94 -2.32 -1.79 -6.10
CA PRO A 94 -1.75 -1.80 -4.75
C PRO A 94 -1.23 -3.19 -4.34
N MET A 95 -1.87 -4.29 -4.74
CA MET A 95 -1.35 -5.64 -4.45
C MET A 95 0.02 -5.88 -5.09
N MET A 96 0.24 -5.43 -6.31
CA MET A 96 1.53 -5.55 -7.01
C MET A 96 2.60 -4.64 -6.39
N ILE A 97 2.26 -3.41 -6.03
CA ILE A 97 3.18 -2.44 -5.41
C ILE A 97 3.67 -2.98 -4.05
N HIS A 98 2.75 -3.44 -3.23
CA HIS A 98 3.04 -3.86 -1.85
C HIS A 98 3.47 -5.33 -1.73
N ASP A 99 3.39 -6.11 -2.82
CA ASP A 99 3.65 -7.56 -2.81
C ASP A 99 2.87 -8.29 -1.69
N THR A 100 1.65 -7.85 -1.46
CA THR A 100 0.73 -8.40 -0.47
C THR A 100 -0.71 -7.98 -0.77
N ASN A 101 -1.66 -8.62 -0.09
CA ASN A 101 -3.06 -8.19 -0.13
C ASN A 101 -3.31 -7.15 0.97
N PRO A 102 -3.48 -5.85 0.65
CA PRO A 102 -3.68 -4.84 1.68
C PRO A 102 -4.95 -5.10 2.51
N PRO A 103 -4.93 -4.80 3.82
CA PRO A 103 -6.12 -4.88 4.67
C PRO A 103 -7.30 -4.11 4.07
N GLY A 104 -8.51 -4.59 4.28
CA GLY A 104 -9.75 -3.97 3.77
C GLY A 104 -10.11 -4.33 2.33
N VAL A 105 -9.15 -4.69 1.47
CA VAL A 105 -9.38 -4.94 0.02
C VAL A 105 -10.45 -5.99 -0.23
N ALA A 106 -10.49 -7.08 0.52
CA ALA A 106 -11.50 -8.13 0.34
C ALA A 106 -12.93 -7.60 0.55
N THR A 107 -13.15 -6.79 1.59
CA THR A 107 -14.43 -6.14 1.87
C THR A 107 -14.76 -5.07 0.83
N MET A 108 -13.79 -4.22 0.45
CA MET A 108 -13.97 -3.18 -0.57
C MET A 108 -14.33 -3.81 -1.93
N THR A 109 -13.75 -4.95 -2.28
CA THR A 109 -14.11 -5.70 -3.50
C THR A 109 -15.53 -6.25 -3.43
N ARG A 110 -15.89 -6.87 -2.31
CA ARG A 110 -17.20 -7.49 -2.10
C ARG A 110 -18.34 -6.46 -2.09
N LEU A 111 -18.10 -5.33 -1.44
CA LEU A 111 -19.09 -4.25 -1.24
C LEU A 111 -18.84 -3.03 -2.15
N LYS A 112 -18.25 -3.23 -3.31
CA LYS A 112 -17.85 -2.14 -4.21
C LYS A 112 -18.99 -1.19 -4.59
N SER A 113 -20.24 -1.65 -4.62
CA SER A 113 -21.42 -0.81 -4.89
C SER A 113 -21.75 0.18 -3.76
N GLU A 114 -21.18 -0.01 -2.57
CA GLU A 114 -21.34 0.87 -1.41
C GLU A 114 -20.22 1.90 -1.29
N ILE A 115 -19.27 1.90 -2.24
CA ILE A 115 -18.11 2.78 -2.23
C ILE A 115 -18.10 3.61 -3.51
N ARG A 116 -18.02 4.92 -3.36
CA ARG A 116 -17.89 5.87 -4.47
C ARG A 116 -16.49 6.46 -4.48
N TYR A 117 -15.91 6.51 -5.65
CA TYR A 117 -14.61 7.12 -5.91
C TYR A 117 -14.78 8.30 -6.83
N THR A 118 -14.38 9.50 -6.41
CA THR A 118 -14.48 10.72 -7.20
C THR A 118 -13.10 11.33 -7.42
N LEU A 119 -12.68 11.45 -8.68
CA LEU A 119 -11.44 12.11 -9.07
C LEU A 119 -11.66 13.63 -9.11
N SER A 120 -10.69 14.37 -8.59
CA SER A 120 -10.61 15.83 -8.75
C SER A 120 -9.18 16.22 -9.08
N GLU A 121 -8.99 17.01 -10.12
CA GLU A 121 -7.68 17.59 -10.43
C GLU A 121 -7.38 18.73 -9.47
N ILE A 122 -6.11 18.86 -9.09
CA ILE A 122 -5.57 19.95 -8.29
C ILE A 122 -4.36 20.55 -9.02
N PRO A 123 -3.87 21.75 -8.65
CA PRO A 123 -2.83 22.45 -9.41
C PRO A 123 -1.58 21.60 -9.69
N GLN A 124 -1.12 20.81 -8.71
CA GLN A 124 0.10 19.99 -8.81
C GLN A 124 -0.17 18.49 -8.97
N GLY A 125 -1.38 18.07 -9.30
CA GLY A 125 -1.70 16.66 -9.43
C GLY A 125 -3.18 16.36 -9.43
N ALA A 126 -3.60 15.39 -8.61
CA ALA A 126 -5.00 15.00 -8.45
C ALA A 126 -5.27 14.38 -7.09
N LYS A 127 -6.55 14.25 -6.75
CA LYS A 127 -7.02 13.55 -5.57
C LYS A 127 -8.22 12.65 -5.87
N ILE A 128 -8.33 11.57 -5.11
CA ILE A 128 -9.49 10.68 -5.10
C ILE A 128 -10.19 10.84 -3.75
N ARG A 129 -11.45 11.27 -3.77
CA ARG A 129 -12.36 11.20 -2.63
C ARG A 129 -13.02 9.82 -2.63
N ILE A 130 -12.99 9.14 -1.50
CA ILE A 130 -13.61 7.83 -1.26
C ILE A 130 -14.76 8.05 -0.28
N GLU A 131 -15.99 7.79 -0.72
CA GLU A 131 -17.20 7.89 0.09
C GLU A 131 -17.80 6.51 0.27
N THR A 132 -18.28 6.22 1.47
CA THR A 132 -18.86 4.93 1.84
C THR A 132 -20.26 5.12 2.38
N SER A 133 -21.13 4.09 2.23
CA SER A 133 -22.52 4.15 2.68
C SER A 133 -22.82 3.27 3.90
N SER A 134 -21.82 2.53 4.42
CA SER A 134 -21.96 1.71 5.62
C SER A 134 -20.71 1.75 6.49
N SER A 135 -20.87 1.44 7.79
CA SER A 135 -19.71 1.36 8.69
C SER A 135 -18.73 0.26 8.28
N GLU A 136 -19.22 -0.86 7.75
CA GLU A 136 -18.36 -1.96 7.29
C GLU A 136 -17.45 -1.52 6.15
N THR A 137 -17.96 -0.76 5.18
CA THR A 137 -17.15 -0.22 4.09
C THR A 137 -16.24 0.91 4.54
N THR A 138 -16.67 1.74 5.50
CA THR A 138 -15.82 2.77 6.11
C THR A 138 -14.61 2.15 6.82
N ASP A 139 -14.84 1.14 7.66
CA ASP A 139 -13.77 0.43 8.37
C ASP A 139 -12.79 -0.23 7.40
N ALA A 140 -13.29 -0.80 6.30
CA ALA A 140 -12.45 -1.41 5.27
C ALA A 140 -11.58 -0.36 4.54
N VAL A 141 -12.14 0.80 4.19
CA VAL A 141 -11.40 1.92 3.58
C VAL A 141 -10.36 2.46 4.56
N HIS A 142 -10.70 2.62 5.84
CA HIS A 142 -9.75 3.05 6.86
C HIS A 142 -8.60 2.07 7.02
N ALA A 143 -8.88 0.75 7.09
CA ALA A 143 -7.84 -0.27 7.16
C ALA A 143 -6.89 -0.23 5.94
N PHE A 144 -7.45 -0.02 4.75
CA PHE A 144 -6.67 0.13 3.52
C PHE A 144 -5.79 1.39 3.55
N LEU A 145 -6.33 2.55 3.91
CA LEU A 145 -5.59 3.81 3.94
C LEU A 145 -4.51 3.82 5.05
N LEU A 146 -4.80 3.28 6.23
CA LEU A 146 -3.80 3.12 7.30
C LEU A 146 -2.62 2.25 6.84
N PHE A 147 -2.89 1.19 6.10
CA PHE A 147 -1.84 0.36 5.52
C PHE A 147 -0.99 1.17 4.52
N GLN A 148 -1.61 1.99 3.67
CA GLN A 148 -0.89 2.86 2.72
C GLN A 148 0.01 3.85 3.45
N ILE A 149 -0.49 4.53 4.50
CA ILE A 149 0.29 5.47 5.33
C ILE A 149 1.56 4.81 5.87
N VAL A 150 1.42 3.60 6.40
CA VAL A 150 2.54 2.86 7.02
C VAL A 150 3.53 2.37 5.96
N ASP A 151 3.04 1.77 4.89
CA ASP A 151 3.89 1.09 3.92
C ASP A 151 4.59 2.09 2.96
N HIS A 152 3.97 3.23 2.66
CA HIS A 152 4.60 4.35 1.93
C HIS A 152 5.36 5.33 2.84
N LYS A 153 5.28 5.17 4.16
CA LYS A 153 5.93 6.06 5.16
C LYS A 153 5.61 7.54 4.94
N THR A 154 4.38 7.86 4.58
CA THR A 154 3.96 9.22 4.24
C THR A 154 4.02 10.17 5.44
N GLY A 155 3.93 9.65 6.67
CA GLY A 155 3.87 10.44 7.90
C GLY A 155 2.51 11.08 8.15
N ASP A 156 1.50 10.73 7.37
CA ASP A 156 0.13 11.23 7.56
C ASP A 156 -0.47 10.74 8.88
N SER A 157 -1.43 11.50 9.39
CA SER A 157 -2.12 11.17 10.64
C SER A 157 -2.97 9.90 10.49
N PRO A 158 -2.87 8.94 11.42
CA PRO A 158 -3.78 7.81 11.46
C PRO A 158 -5.16 8.15 12.06
N ALA A 159 -5.37 9.40 12.51
CA ALA A 159 -6.62 9.83 13.10
C ALA A 159 -7.66 10.18 12.04
N ILE A 160 -8.95 9.92 12.36
CA ILE A 160 -10.07 10.32 11.50
C ILE A 160 -10.25 11.84 11.57
N GLU A 161 -10.18 12.49 10.41
CA GLU A 161 -10.40 13.91 10.27
C GLU A 161 -11.92 14.24 10.20
N SER A 162 -12.28 15.42 10.71
CA SER A 162 -13.68 15.89 10.81
C SER A 162 -14.15 16.58 9.53
#